data_f10f8793991250b4f074c10e54408d1c
#
_entry.id   f10f8793991250b4f074c10e54408d1c
#
_cell.length_a   1.000
_cell.length_b   1.000
_cell.length_c   1.000
_cell.angle_alpha   90.00
_cell.angle_beta   90.00
_cell.angle_gamma   90.00
#
_symmetry.space_group_name_H-M   'P 1'
#
loop_
_entity.id
_entity.type
_entity.pdbx_description
1 polymer ?
#
loop_
_entity_poly.entity_id
_entity_poly.type
_entity_poly.pdbx_seq_one_letter_code
_entity_poly.pdbx_strand_id
1 'polypeptide(L)'
;FNTSTSMGRLTLNMLLSFAQFEREIAGERIRDKIAASKAKGMWMGGNVPLGYDVRERKLIVNDTEAETVRMIFHRYAELGSVRLLGHELDRLGVVSKRREGAGGVLAGGNRFSRGALYTLLQNPIYRGEIGHQGNVYPGQPEAIIEAELWHLVQDKLAGNRQARALGETADEPSLLAGLIMDGDGQRMTPTHAVKKGRRYRYYVSTQLISGARSDHAKGWRIPAGDIEVLILDRLRAF
;
A
#
# COMPACT_ATOMS: atom_id res chain seq x y z
N PHE A 1 -4.53 45.26 24.26
CA PHE A 1 -3.57 45.03 23.19
C PHE A 1 -4.06 45.77 21.93
N ASN A 2 -3.40 46.85 21.54
CA ASN A 2 -3.88 47.64 20.41
C ASN A 2 -3.12 47.22 19.13
N THR A 3 -3.75 46.42 18.27
CA THR A 3 -3.20 45.93 17.01
C THR A 3 -3.23 46.97 15.87
N SER A 4 -3.84 48.14 16.10
CA SER A 4 -3.90 49.21 15.10
C SER A 4 -2.58 50.00 14.99
N THR A 5 -1.73 49.96 16.01
CA THR A 5 -0.40 50.60 16.01
C THR A 5 0.67 49.71 15.41
N SER A 6 1.73 50.30 14.83
CA SER A 6 2.87 49.55 14.27
C SER A 6 3.55 48.70 15.33
N MET A 7 3.69 49.22 16.57
CA MET A 7 4.27 48.49 17.69
C MET A 7 3.38 47.33 18.12
N GLY A 8 2.07 47.51 18.18
CA GLY A 8 1.13 46.40 18.51
C GLY A 8 1.17 45.27 17.50
N ARG A 9 1.26 45.59 16.19
CA ARG A 9 1.44 44.56 15.15
C ARG A 9 2.76 43.85 15.27
N LEU A 10 3.87 44.56 15.53
CA LEU A 10 5.17 43.94 15.72
C LEU A 10 5.15 42.95 16.89
N THR A 11 4.60 43.38 18.04
CA THR A 11 4.49 42.53 19.26
C THR A 11 3.64 41.29 18.99
N LEU A 12 2.51 41.43 18.26
CA LEU A 12 1.65 40.32 17.89
C LEU A 12 2.44 39.30 16.99
N ASN A 13 3.14 39.80 15.99
CA ASN A 13 3.94 38.93 15.08
C ASN A 13 5.05 38.20 15.86
N MET A 14 5.72 38.84 16.81
CA MET A 14 6.70 38.19 17.66
C MET A 14 6.05 37.07 18.51
N LEU A 15 4.92 37.34 19.16
CA LEU A 15 4.21 36.33 19.95
C LEU A 15 3.76 35.15 19.11
N LEU A 16 3.25 35.38 17.90
CA LEU A 16 2.86 34.33 16.97
C LEU A 16 4.09 33.49 16.53
N SER A 17 5.21 34.15 16.25
CA SER A 17 6.48 33.47 15.90
C SER A 17 7.00 32.60 17.05
N PHE A 18 6.95 33.11 18.27
CA PHE A 18 7.32 32.31 19.45
C PHE A 18 6.37 31.12 19.65
N ALA A 19 5.08 31.30 19.52
CA ALA A 19 4.12 30.20 19.64
C ALA A 19 4.30 29.13 18.55
N GLN A 20 4.66 29.55 17.34
CA GLN A 20 5.00 28.62 16.27
C GLN A 20 6.30 27.86 16.60
N PHE A 21 7.33 28.55 17.02
CA PHE A 21 8.62 27.96 17.40
C PHE A 21 8.47 26.93 18.53
N GLU A 22 7.72 27.27 19.60
CA GLU A 22 7.44 26.30 20.67
C GLU A 22 6.73 25.06 20.18
N ARG A 23 5.76 25.21 19.26
CA ARG A 23 5.05 24.09 18.66
C ARG A 23 5.98 23.20 17.82
N GLU A 24 6.88 23.81 17.03
CA GLU A 24 7.87 23.09 16.22
C GLU A 24 8.83 22.28 17.09
N ILE A 25 9.40 22.90 18.14
CA ILE A 25 10.28 22.19 19.09
C ILE A 25 9.54 21.09 19.83
N ALA A 26 8.32 21.32 20.28
CA ALA A 26 7.52 20.27 20.91
C ALA A 26 7.28 19.10 19.96
N GLY A 27 7.00 19.39 18.68
CA GLY A 27 6.85 18.37 17.63
C GLY A 27 8.15 17.59 17.39
N GLU A 28 9.29 18.26 17.38
CA GLU A 28 10.60 17.59 17.24
C GLU A 28 10.89 16.65 18.41
N ARG A 29 10.75 17.14 19.64
CA ARG A 29 10.93 16.31 20.83
C ARG A 29 10.03 15.07 20.87
N ILE A 30 8.78 15.21 20.41
CA ILE A 30 7.86 14.07 20.30
C ILE A 30 8.36 13.07 19.25
N ARG A 31 8.79 13.54 18.07
CA ARG A 31 9.34 12.66 17.01
C ARG A 31 10.58 11.93 17.48
N ASP A 32 11.51 12.62 18.15
CA ASP A 32 12.74 12.03 18.69
C ASP A 32 12.44 10.97 19.75
N LYS A 33 11.50 11.26 20.65
CA LYS A 33 11.05 10.30 21.66
C LYS A 33 10.42 9.05 21.04
N ILE A 34 9.60 9.23 19.99
CA ILE A 34 9.02 8.10 19.25
C ILE A 34 10.12 7.30 18.55
N ALA A 35 11.06 7.96 17.89
CA ALA A 35 12.20 7.31 17.23
C ALA A 35 13.05 6.50 18.22
N ALA A 36 13.42 7.09 19.35
CA ALA A 36 14.16 6.42 20.41
C ALA A 36 13.40 5.22 21.02
N SER A 37 12.08 5.34 21.19
CA SER A 37 11.26 4.24 21.69
C SER A 37 11.16 3.09 20.68
N LYS A 38 11.01 3.40 19.40
CA LYS A 38 11.02 2.39 18.33
C LYS A 38 12.38 1.73 18.18
N ALA A 39 13.49 2.46 18.33
CA ALA A 39 14.83 1.89 18.35
C ALA A 39 15.04 0.91 19.51
N LYS A 40 14.31 1.07 20.63
CA LYS A 40 14.25 0.12 21.74
C LYS A 40 13.24 -1.05 21.51
N GLY A 41 12.73 -1.19 20.29
CA GLY A 41 11.80 -2.25 19.92
C GLY A 41 10.38 -2.08 20.45
N MET A 42 10.00 -0.89 20.93
CA MET A 42 8.68 -0.64 21.48
C MET A 42 7.67 -0.31 20.38
N TRP A 43 6.49 -0.93 20.42
CA TRP A 43 5.37 -0.50 19.59
C TRP A 43 4.77 0.80 20.13
N MET A 44 4.74 1.84 19.32
CA MET A 44 4.32 3.20 19.72
C MET A 44 2.90 3.56 19.31
N GLY A 45 2.03 2.56 19.13
CA GLY A 45 0.64 2.78 18.72
C GLY A 45 0.46 2.75 17.20
N GLY A 46 -0.75 3.11 16.78
CA GLY A 46 -1.22 3.05 15.40
C GLY A 46 -2.17 1.88 15.16
N ASN A 47 -2.40 1.53 13.90
CA ASN A 47 -3.26 0.41 13.55
C ASN A 47 -2.68 -0.92 14.05
N VAL A 48 -3.45 -1.63 14.87
CA VAL A 48 -3.05 -2.96 15.35
C VAL A 48 -3.00 -3.92 14.17
N PRO A 49 -1.86 -4.60 13.92
CA PRO A 49 -1.76 -5.57 12.82
C PRO A 49 -2.66 -6.79 13.06
N LEU A 50 -3.08 -7.44 11.96
CA LEU A 50 -3.73 -8.75 12.05
C LEU A 50 -2.76 -9.73 12.75
N GLY A 51 -3.25 -10.58 13.62
CA GLY A 51 -2.42 -11.52 14.39
C GLY A 51 -1.97 -11.01 15.76
N TYR A 52 -2.24 -9.73 16.07
CA TYR A 52 -1.91 -9.17 17.38
C TYR A 52 -3.08 -8.44 18.01
N ASP A 53 -3.12 -8.47 19.34
CA ASP A 53 -3.97 -7.63 20.18
C ASP A 53 -3.12 -6.69 21.03
N VAL A 54 -3.74 -5.63 21.56
CA VAL A 54 -3.05 -4.68 22.44
C VAL A 54 -3.44 -4.93 23.89
N ARG A 55 -2.45 -5.22 24.73
CA ARG A 55 -2.61 -5.24 26.18
C ARG A 55 -1.49 -4.43 26.84
N GLU A 56 -1.82 -3.56 27.74
CA GLU A 56 -0.86 -2.71 28.45
C GLU A 56 0.13 -1.98 27.50
N ARG A 57 -0.35 -1.45 26.39
CA ARG A 57 0.44 -0.79 25.33
C ARG A 57 1.47 -1.69 24.63
N LYS A 58 1.37 -3.00 24.77
CA LYS A 58 2.19 -3.98 24.06
C LYS A 58 1.34 -4.78 23.09
N LEU A 59 1.97 -5.23 22.02
CA LEU A 59 1.36 -6.18 21.09
C LEU A 59 1.56 -7.59 21.63
N ILE A 60 0.47 -8.32 21.76
CA ILE A 60 0.45 -9.72 22.19
C ILE A 60 -0.15 -10.53 21.04
N VAL A 61 0.39 -11.70 20.76
CA VAL A 61 -0.10 -12.60 19.72
C VAL A 61 -1.54 -13.02 20.02
N ASN A 62 -2.40 -12.91 19.00
CA ASN A 62 -3.73 -13.48 18.97
C ASN A 62 -3.66 -14.76 18.13
N ASP A 63 -3.73 -15.93 18.75
CA ASP A 63 -3.47 -17.21 18.10
C ASP A 63 -4.35 -17.47 16.89
N THR A 64 -5.65 -17.17 16.98
CA THR A 64 -6.60 -17.37 15.87
C THR A 64 -6.26 -16.51 14.66
N GLU A 65 -5.92 -15.23 14.88
CA GLU A 65 -5.51 -14.33 13.81
C GLU A 65 -4.10 -14.65 13.33
N ALA A 66 -3.20 -15.11 14.20
CA ALA A 66 -1.84 -15.51 13.84
C ALA A 66 -1.84 -16.72 12.89
N GLU A 67 -2.74 -17.70 13.08
CA GLU A 67 -2.93 -18.79 12.12
C GLU A 67 -3.33 -18.27 10.74
N THR A 68 -4.23 -17.27 10.70
CA THR A 68 -4.62 -16.61 9.44
C THR A 68 -3.42 -15.92 8.79
N VAL A 69 -2.57 -15.25 9.56
CA VAL A 69 -1.35 -14.61 9.05
C VAL A 69 -0.38 -15.65 8.48
N ARG A 70 -0.12 -16.73 9.21
CA ARG A 70 0.73 -17.84 8.73
C ARG A 70 0.20 -18.44 7.42
N MET A 71 -1.10 -18.69 7.36
CA MET A 71 -1.75 -19.18 6.13
C MET A 71 -1.55 -18.21 4.97
N ILE A 72 -1.72 -16.89 5.16
CA ILE A 72 -1.50 -15.88 4.12
C ILE A 72 -0.06 -15.93 3.60
N PHE A 73 0.95 -16.04 4.47
CA PHE A 73 2.36 -16.13 4.08
C PHE A 73 2.67 -17.41 3.31
N HIS A 74 2.21 -18.57 3.79
CA HIS A 74 2.38 -19.86 3.08
C HIS A 74 1.71 -19.83 1.72
N ARG A 75 0.47 -19.37 1.63
CA ARG A 75 -0.24 -19.31 0.34
C ARG A 75 0.44 -18.34 -0.63
N TYR A 76 0.96 -17.21 -0.15
CA TYR A 76 1.74 -16.33 -1.02
C TYR A 76 3.05 -16.99 -1.47
N ALA A 77 3.74 -17.71 -0.59
CA ALA A 77 4.95 -18.46 -0.95
C ALA A 77 4.69 -19.51 -2.04
N GLU A 78 3.51 -20.14 -2.05
CA GLU A 78 3.11 -21.09 -3.10
C GLU A 78 2.70 -20.40 -4.40
N LEU A 79 1.78 -19.42 -4.31
CA LEU A 79 1.18 -18.77 -5.48
C LEU A 79 2.10 -17.77 -6.19
N GLY A 80 3.05 -17.15 -5.48
CA GLY A 80 3.94 -16.13 -5.99
C GLY A 80 3.23 -14.84 -6.49
N SER A 81 1.93 -14.71 -6.32
CA SER A 81 1.12 -13.61 -6.85
C SER A 81 0.13 -13.06 -5.83
N VAL A 82 0.30 -11.78 -5.47
CA VAL A 82 -0.63 -11.08 -4.57
C VAL A 82 -2.05 -11.01 -5.14
N ARG A 83 -2.21 -10.98 -6.45
CA ARG A 83 -3.54 -11.00 -7.08
C ARG A 83 -4.24 -12.33 -6.87
N LEU A 84 -3.55 -13.45 -7.11
CA LEU A 84 -4.11 -14.79 -6.91
C LEU A 84 -4.40 -15.03 -5.44
N LEU A 85 -3.50 -14.63 -4.54
CA LEU A 85 -3.72 -14.67 -3.10
C LEU A 85 -5.00 -13.92 -2.69
N GLY A 86 -5.18 -12.68 -3.19
CA GLY A 86 -6.39 -11.91 -2.90
C GLY A 86 -7.68 -12.61 -3.34
N HIS A 87 -7.70 -13.21 -4.52
CA HIS A 87 -8.85 -13.99 -4.99
C HIS A 87 -9.13 -15.24 -4.14
N GLU A 88 -8.08 -15.89 -3.66
CA GLU A 88 -8.22 -17.05 -2.78
C GLU A 88 -8.77 -16.65 -1.40
N LEU A 89 -8.23 -15.60 -0.80
CA LEU A 89 -8.72 -15.07 0.47
C LEU A 89 -10.18 -14.63 0.39
N ASP A 90 -10.59 -14.01 -0.73
CA ASP A 90 -11.98 -13.66 -0.99
C ASP A 90 -12.89 -14.90 -1.03
N ARG A 91 -12.43 -15.98 -1.69
CA ARG A 91 -13.17 -17.25 -1.76
C ARG A 91 -13.29 -17.93 -0.40
N LEU A 92 -12.25 -17.83 0.43
CA LEU A 92 -12.22 -18.37 1.79
C LEU A 92 -12.97 -17.49 2.81
N GLY A 93 -13.43 -16.30 2.40
CA GLY A 93 -14.11 -15.36 3.29
C GLY A 93 -13.18 -14.71 4.32
N VAL A 94 -11.86 -14.72 4.08
CA VAL A 94 -10.88 -14.12 4.97
C VAL A 94 -10.87 -12.60 4.79
N VAL A 95 -11.06 -11.88 5.90
CA VAL A 95 -11.20 -10.42 5.91
C VAL A 95 -10.14 -9.77 6.81
N SER A 96 -9.95 -8.47 6.62
CA SER A 96 -9.04 -7.68 7.44
C SER A 96 -9.52 -7.59 8.89
N LYS A 97 -8.57 -7.36 9.82
CA LYS A 97 -8.86 -7.24 11.25
C LYS A 97 -9.95 -6.19 11.50
N ARG A 98 -10.99 -6.57 12.25
CA ARG A 98 -11.98 -5.64 12.77
C ARG A 98 -11.40 -4.88 13.95
N ARG A 99 -11.57 -3.58 13.95
CA ARG A 99 -11.09 -2.68 14.99
C ARG A 99 -12.20 -1.76 15.41
N GLU A 100 -12.28 -1.50 16.69
CA GLU A 100 -13.13 -0.44 17.22
C GLU A 100 -12.28 0.84 17.31
N GLY A 101 -12.65 1.84 16.53
CA GLY A 101 -12.00 3.16 16.53
C GLY A 101 -12.50 4.06 17.63
N ALA A 102 -11.88 5.25 17.77
CA ALA A 102 -12.35 6.28 18.69
C ALA A 102 -13.82 6.64 18.37
N GLY A 103 -14.69 6.57 19.37
CA GLY A 103 -16.13 6.85 19.22
C GLY A 103 -16.97 5.63 18.80
N GLY A 104 -16.48 4.39 18.94
CA GLY A 104 -17.26 3.17 18.67
C GLY A 104 -17.46 2.85 17.19
N VAL A 105 -16.75 3.53 16.29
CA VAL A 105 -16.82 3.27 14.85
C VAL A 105 -16.03 2.00 14.53
N LEU A 106 -16.71 0.98 14.00
CA LEU A 106 -16.09 -0.26 13.55
C LEU A 106 -15.39 -0.04 12.21
N ALA A 107 -14.08 -0.31 12.17
CA ALA A 107 -13.26 -0.28 10.96
C ALA A 107 -12.65 -1.65 10.67
N GLY A 108 -12.45 -1.98 9.39
CA GLY A 108 -11.95 -3.30 8.99
C GLY A 108 -13.07 -4.30 8.69
N GLY A 109 -12.76 -5.60 8.71
CA GLY A 109 -13.70 -6.64 8.31
C GLY A 109 -14.00 -6.64 6.80
N ASN A 110 -13.18 -5.97 6.01
CA ASN A 110 -13.33 -5.87 4.57
C ASN A 110 -12.37 -6.84 3.86
N ARG A 111 -12.66 -7.11 2.59
CA ARG A 111 -11.74 -7.83 1.69
C ARG A 111 -10.38 -7.15 1.65
N PHE A 112 -9.34 -7.94 1.51
CA PHE A 112 -7.99 -7.41 1.35
C PHE A 112 -7.79 -6.76 -0.02
N SER A 113 -7.48 -5.46 -0.04
CA SER A 113 -6.96 -4.84 -1.24
C SER A 113 -5.53 -5.34 -1.54
N ARG A 114 -5.09 -5.24 -2.80
CA ARG A 114 -3.70 -5.59 -3.16
C ARG A 114 -2.68 -4.79 -2.35
N GLY A 115 -2.93 -3.50 -2.13
CA GLY A 115 -2.06 -2.66 -1.30
C GLY A 115 -1.99 -3.14 0.15
N ALA A 116 -3.12 -3.53 0.73
CA ALA A 116 -3.16 -4.08 2.09
C ALA A 116 -2.37 -5.39 2.21
N LEU A 117 -2.45 -6.29 1.22
CA LEU A 117 -1.68 -7.52 1.19
C LEU A 117 -0.17 -7.25 1.05
N TYR A 118 0.25 -6.32 0.19
CA TYR A 118 1.66 -5.91 0.12
C TYR A 118 2.15 -5.34 1.44
N THR A 119 1.37 -4.49 2.08
CA THR A 119 1.71 -3.92 3.40
C THR A 119 1.81 -5.01 4.46
N LEU A 120 0.91 -5.99 4.46
CA LEU A 120 0.94 -7.12 5.38
C LEU A 120 2.19 -7.97 5.14
N LEU A 121 2.43 -8.43 3.92
CA LEU A 121 3.56 -9.31 3.58
C LEU A 121 4.94 -8.68 3.80
N GLN A 122 5.04 -7.34 3.83
CA GLN A 122 6.28 -6.59 4.03
C GLN A 122 6.43 -6.01 5.44
N ASN A 123 5.49 -6.26 6.35
CA ASN A 123 5.53 -5.67 7.68
C ASN A 123 6.48 -6.46 8.60
N PRO A 124 7.63 -5.88 9.00
CA PRO A 124 8.64 -6.57 9.81
C PRO A 124 8.13 -7.00 11.19
N ILE A 125 7.00 -6.47 11.64
CA ILE A 125 6.40 -6.83 12.93
C ILE A 125 6.09 -8.33 13.04
N TYR A 126 5.80 -8.99 11.90
CA TYR A 126 5.56 -10.43 11.86
C TYR A 126 6.81 -11.27 12.13
N ARG A 127 8.00 -10.65 12.02
CA ARG A 127 9.29 -11.20 12.48
C ARG A 127 9.65 -10.79 13.91
N GLY A 128 8.75 -10.11 14.61
CA GLY A 128 9.06 -9.54 15.92
C GLY A 128 9.96 -8.30 15.84
N GLU A 129 9.95 -7.57 14.73
CA GLU A 129 10.80 -6.40 14.49
C GLU A 129 9.95 -5.12 14.35
N ILE A 130 10.52 -3.98 14.70
CA ILE A 130 9.86 -2.67 14.58
C ILE A 130 10.52 -1.86 13.46
N GLY A 131 9.75 -1.55 12.41
CA GLY A 131 10.18 -0.67 11.33
C GLY A 131 9.99 0.82 11.66
N HIS A 132 11.00 1.65 11.36
CA HIS A 132 10.89 3.10 11.46
C HIS A 132 11.82 3.82 10.49
N GLN A 133 11.28 4.69 9.64
CA GLN A 133 12.04 5.52 8.67
C GLN A 133 13.06 4.72 7.85
N GLY A 134 12.66 3.53 7.37
CA GLY A 134 13.54 2.67 6.57
C GLY A 134 14.49 1.78 7.36
N ASN A 135 14.62 1.97 8.67
CA ASN A 135 15.37 1.11 9.57
C ASN A 135 14.47 0.07 10.22
N VAL A 136 15.05 -1.07 10.57
CA VAL A 136 14.37 -2.15 11.28
C VAL A 136 15.15 -2.45 12.56
N TYR A 137 14.45 -2.56 13.67
CA TYR A 137 15.04 -2.81 15.01
C TYR A 137 14.44 -4.07 15.61
N PRO A 138 15.20 -4.85 16.40
CA PRO A 138 14.65 -5.95 17.19
C PRO A 138 13.48 -5.43 18.05
N GLY A 139 12.33 -6.06 17.92
CA GLY A 139 11.10 -5.63 18.59
C GLY A 139 10.78 -6.41 19.86
N GLN A 140 9.92 -5.85 20.69
CA GLN A 140 9.32 -6.57 21.83
C GLN A 140 8.19 -7.52 21.45
N PRO A 141 7.42 -7.28 20.35
CA PRO A 141 6.38 -8.23 19.94
C PRO A 141 6.97 -9.59 19.59
N GLU A 142 6.28 -10.64 19.96
CA GLU A 142 6.64 -12.00 19.58
C GLU A 142 6.44 -12.20 18.06
N ALA A 143 7.35 -12.92 17.41
CA ALA A 143 7.27 -13.21 15.99
C ALA A 143 6.16 -14.25 15.70
N ILE A 144 5.35 -13.97 14.65
CA ILE A 144 4.33 -14.91 14.15
C ILE A 144 4.90 -15.77 13.02
N ILE A 145 5.83 -15.19 12.21
CA ILE A 145 6.38 -15.80 11.02
C ILE A 145 7.85 -16.15 11.25
N GLU A 146 8.20 -17.39 10.92
CA GLU A 146 9.57 -17.88 10.99
C GLU A 146 10.46 -17.19 9.96
N ALA A 147 11.76 -17.06 10.27
CA ALA A 147 12.72 -16.35 9.45
C ALA A 147 12.81 -16.90 8.02
N GLU A 148 12.78 -18.22 7.86
CA GLU A 148 12.88 -18.91 6.57
C GLU A 148 11.71 -18.56 5.65
N LEU A 149 10.48 -18.67 6.16
CA LEU A 149 9.26 -18.32 5.41
C LEU A 149 9.23 -16.84 5.06
N TRP A 150 9.65 -15.97 6.00
CA TRP A 150 9.77 -14.54 5.73
C TRP A 150 10.71 -14.25 4.57
N HIS A 151 11.94 -14.78 4.60
CA HIS A 151 12.92 -14.55 3.54
C HIS A 151 12.42 -15.04 2.19
N LEU A 152 11.85 -16.25 2.14
CA LEU A 152 11.25 -16.80 0.93
C LEU A 152 10.19 -15.85 0.32
N VAL A 153 9.34 -15.26 1.17
CA VAL A 153 8.31 -14.32 0.74
C VAL A 153 8.92 -13.02 0.23
N GLN A 154 9.92 -12.44 0.95
CA GLN A 154 10.58 -11.21 0.51
C GLN A 154 11.32 -11.39 -0.83
N ASP A 155 12.01 -12.50 -1.03
CA ASP A 155 12.72 -12.81 -2.27
C ASP A 155 11.74 -12.90 -3.46
N LYS A 156 10.59 -13.56 -3.26
CA LYS A 156 9.53 -13.59 -4.28
C LYS A 156 8.94 -12.22 -4.58
N LEU A 157 8.74 -11.39 -3.55
CA LEU A 157 8.27 -10.00 -3.73
C LEU A 157 9.28 -9.16 -4.51
N ALA A 158 10.58 -9.29 -4.19
CA ALA A 158 11.66 -8.58 -4.87
C ALA A 158 11.81 -9.02 -6.33
N GLY A 159 11.82 -10.35 -6.60
CA GLY A 159 11.85 -10.90 -7.94
C GLY A 159 10.70 -10.42 -8.82
N ASN A 160 9.47 -10.40 -8.28
CA ASN A 160 8.30 -9.89 -8.98
C ASN A 160 8.38 -8.37 -9.28
N ARG A 161 9.09 -7.60 -8.45
CA ARG A 161 9.33 -6.17 -8.68
C ARG A 161 10.35 -5.97 -9.80
N GLN A 162 11.44 -6.74 -9.80
CA GLN A 162 12.49 -6.67 -10.83
C GLN A 162 11.95 -7.07 -12.20
N ALA A 163 11.22 -8.19 -12.30
CA ALA A 163 10.61 -8.63 -13.55
C ALA A 163 9.68 -7.59 -14.17
N ARG A 164 8.97 -6.80 -13.35
CA ARG A 164 8.16 -5.68 -13.82
C ARG A 164 8.99 -4.48 -14.27
N ALA A 165 10.09 -4.17 -13.56
CA ALA A 165 10.96 -3.04 -13.87
C ALA A 165 11.75 -3.27 -15.17
N LEU A 166 12.18 -4.51 -15.41
CA LEU A 166 12.92 -4.90 -16.61
C LEU A 166 12.05 -5.04 -17.86
N GLY A 167 10.72 -4.99 -17.71
CA GLY A 167 9.79 -5.11 -18.84
C GLY A 167 9.88 -6.47 -19.53
N GLU A 168 10.44 -7.49 -18.89
CA GLU A 168 10.67 -8.84 -19.42
C GLU A 168 9.41 -9.54 -19.94
N THR A 169 8.27 -8.92 -19.82
CA THR A 169 6.99 -9.42 -20.32
C THR A 169 6.56 -8.80 -21.65
N ALA A 170 7.36 -7.95 -22.28
CA ALA A 170 6.93 -7.22 -23.47
C ALA A 170 7.87 -7.42 -24.67
N ASP A 171 7.69 -8.51 -25.41
CA ASP A 171 8.23 -8.61 -26.80
C ASP A 171 7.72 -7.47 -27.70
N GLU A 172 6.64 -6.79 -27.30
CA GLU A 172 6.07 -5.62 -27.96
C GLU A 172 5.67 -4.57 -26.92
N PRO A 173 6.38 -3.44 -26.80
CA PRO A 173 6.02 -2.36 -25.88
C PRO A 173 4.70 -1.69 -26.31
N SER A 174 3.87 -1.32 -25.35
CA SER A 174 2.67 -0.52 -25.59
C SER A 174 3.05 0.94 -25.68
N LEU A 175 3.04 1.52 -26.90
CA LEU A 175 3.56 2.88 -27.22
C LEU A 175 2.90 3.99 -26.41
N LEU A 176 1.60 3.83 -26.11
CA LEU A 176 0.81 4.85 -25.41
C LEU A 176 0.70 4.57 -23.90
N ALA A 177 1.54 3.70 -23.34
CA ALA A 177 1.55 3.41 -21.91
C ALA A 177 1.80 4.71 -21.09
N GLY A 178 0.87 5.02 -20.18
CA GLY A 178 0.94 6.22 -19.35
C GLY A 178 0.51 7.54 -20.03
N LEU A 179 0.23 7.53 -21.34
CA LEU A 179 -0.18 8.71 -22.12
C LEU A 179 -1.68 8.75 -22.37
N ILE A 180 -2.33 7.61 -22.55
CA ILE A 180 -3.74 7.51 -22.86
C ILE A 180 -4.61 7.59 -21.60
N MET A 181 -5.69 8.39 -21.69
CA MET A 181 -6.68 8.55 -20.62
C MET A 181 -8.07 8.10 -21.11
N ASP A 182 -8.93 7.67 -20.21
CA ASP A 182 -10.33 7.38 -20.53
C ASP A 182 -11.21 8.64 -20.48
N GLY A 183 -12.52 8.48 -20.75
CA GLY A 183 -13.46 9.59 -20.75
C GLY A 183 -13.62 10.30 -19.40
N ASP A 184 -13.22 9.68 -18.32
CA ASP A 184 -13.24 10.24 -16.96
C ASP A 184 -11.89 10.87 -16.55
N GLY A 185 -10.94 11.00 -17.50
CA GLY A 185 -9.61 11.56 -17.26
C GLY A 185 -8.68 10.63 -16.47
N GLN A 186 -9.02 9.36 -16.32
CA GLN A 186 -8.19 8.37 -15.63
C GLN A 186 -7.23 7.72 -16.62
N ARG A 187 -5.97 7.50 -16.19
CA ARG A 187 -4.97 6.83 -17.02
C ARG A 187 -5.37 5.38 -17.31
N MET A 188 -5.34 5.00 -18.59
CA MET A 188 -5.57 3.63 -18.99
C MET A 188 -4.31 2.79 -18.83
N THR A 189 -4.50 1.53 -18.45
CA THR A 189 -3.40 0.59 -18.21
C THR A 189 -3.27 -0.36 -19.41
N PRO A 190 -2.06 -0.55 -19.96
CA PRO A 190 -1.84 -1.56 -20.99
C PRO A 190 -2.00 -2.96 -20.40
N THR A 191 -2.78 -3.79 -21.08
CA THR A 191 -3.01 -5.21 -20.73
C THR A 191 -2.89 -6.07 -21.96
N HIS A 192 -2.79 -7.39 -21.77
CA HIS A 192 -2.82 -8.33 -22.89
C HIS A 192 -3.66 -9.57 -22.55
N ALA A 193 -4.20 -10.18 -23.59
CA ALA A 193 -4.84 -11.48 -23.53
C ALA A 193 -4.16 -12.41 -24.54
N VAL A 194 -3.98 -13.67 -24.17
CA VAL A 194 -3.45 -14.69 -25.10
C VAL A 194 -4.60 -15.61 -25.50
N LYS A 195 -4.86 -15.74 -26.81
CA LYS A 195 -5.84 -16.64 -27.37
C LYS A 195 -5.20 -17.45 -28.50
N LYS A 196 -5.23 -18.76 -28.39
CA LYS A 196 -4.63 -19.70 -29.39
C LYS A 196 -3.16 -19.35 -29.72
N GLY A 197 -2.34 -19.06 -28.71
CA GLY A 197 -0.93 -18.69 -28.86
C GLY A 197 -0.67 -17.25 -29.37
N ARG A 198 -1.70 -16.51 -29.76
CA ARG A 198 -1.57 -15.14 -30.24
C ARG A 198 -1.84 -14.15 -29.12
N ARG A 199 -0.97 -13.15 -28.95
CA ARG A 199 -1.07 -12.08 -27.96
C ARG A 199 -1.86 -10.90 -28.52
N TYR A 200 -2.89 -10.46 -27.79
CA TYR A 200 -3.71 -9.29 -28.12
C TYR A 200 -3.50 -8.23 -27.04
N ARG A 201 -3.02 -7.05 -27.42
CA ARG A 201 -2.77 -5.93 -26.51
C ARG A 201 -3.98 -5.01 -26.46
N TYR A 202 -4.26 -4.45 -25.28
CA TYR A 202 -5.37 -3.53 -25.04
C TYR A 202 -4.93 -2.43 -24.09
N TYR A 203 -5.53 -1.26 -24.21
CA TYR A 203 -5.57 -0.24 -23.17
C TYR A 203 -6.90 -0.36 -22.44
N VAL A 204 -6.89 -0.45 -21.11
CA VAL A 204 -8.08 -0.74 -20.29
C VAL A 204 -8.17 0.28 -19.17
N SER A 205 -9.37 0.83 -18.95
CA SER A 205 -9.64 1.70 -17.81
C SER A 205 -9.32 1.00 -16.48
N THR A 206 -8.71 1.73 -15.55
CA THR A 206 -8.26 1.20 -14.26
C THR A 206 -9.40 0.55 -13.46
N GLN A 207 -10.62 1.08 -13.60
CA GLN A 207 -11.82 0.55 -12.95
C GLN A 207 -12.13 -0.90 -13.34
N LEU A 208 -11.90 -1.29 -14.60
CA LEU A 208 -12.10 -2.67 -15.08
C LEU A 208 -11.02 -3.65 -14.58
N ILE A 209 -9.85 -3.13 -14.19
CA ILE A 209 -8.71 -3.95 -13.72
C ILE A 209 -8.75 -4.12 -12.20
N SER A 210 -9.15 -3.08 -11.47
CA SER A 210 -9.14 -3.05 -10.00
C SER A 210 -10.22 -3.93 -9.36
N GLY A 211 -11.16 -4.46 -10.14
CA GLY A 211 -12.24 -5.30 -9.63
C GLY A 211 -13.25 -4.56 -8.76
N ALA A 212 -13.26 -3.22 -8.81
CA ALA A 212 -14.32 -2.41 -8.23
C ALA A 212 -15.61 -2.66 -9.04
N ARG A 213 -16.32 -3.72 -8.66
CA ARG A 213 -17.69 -3.99 -9.14
C ARG A 213 -18.64 -2.95 -8.56
N SER A 214 -18.69 -1.78 -9.18
CA SER A 214 -19.94 -1.05 -9.23
C SER A 214 -20.72 -1.61 -10.44
N ASP A 215 -21.98 -1.94 -10.29
CA ASP A 215 -22.86 -2.45 -11.36
C ASP A 215 -23.00 -1.49 -12.57
N HIS A 216 -22.28 -0.37 -12.55
CA HIS A 216 -22.24 0.69 -13.55
C HIS A 216 -20.83 1.13 -13.96
N ALA A 217 -19.81 0.29 -13.78
CA ALA A 217 -18.45 0.64 -14.23
C ALA A 217 -18.42 0.74 -15.76
N LYS A 218 -18.63 1.94 -16.28
CA LYS A 218 -18.40 2.33 -17.69
C LYS A 218 -16.90 2.45 -17.93
N GLY A 219 -16.21 1.31 -18.00
CA GLY A 219 -14.80 1.29 -18.34
C GLY A 219 -14.60 1.00 -19.84
N TRP A 220 -13.54 1.52 -20.40
CA TRP A 220 -13.16 1.31 -21.80
C TRP A 220 -12.09 0.24 -21.91
N ARG A 221 -12.19 -0.54 -22.99
CA ARG A 221 -11.18 -1.50 -23.41
C ARG A 221 -10.91 -1.32 -24.89
N ILE A 222 -9.76 -0.74 -25.22
CA ILE A 222 -9.40 -0.34 -26.58
C ILE A 222 -8.28 -1.27 -27.06
N PRO A 223 -8.39 -1.90 -28.26
CA PRO A 223 -7.28 -2.64 -28.86
C PRO A 223 -6.08 -1.71 -29.06
N ALA A 224 -4.90 -2.13 -28.61
CA ALA A 224 -3.71 -1.27 -28.66
C ALA A 224 -3.26 -1.02 -30.11
N GLY A 225 -3.30 -2.05 -30.99
CA GLY A 225 -2.90 -1.92 -32.36
C GLY A 225 -3.67 -0.86 -33.11
N ASP A 226 -4.99 -0.81 -32.96
CA ASP A 226 -5.85 0.11 -33.70
C ASP A 226 -5.58 1.59 -33.31
N ILE A 227 -5.46 1.87 -32.01
CA ILE A 227 -5.23 3.24 -31.55
C ILE A 227 -3.79 3.69 -31.76
N GLU A 228 -2.81 2.79 -31.65
CA GLU A 228 -1.38 3.10 -31.92
C GLU A 228 -1.17 3.47 -33.39
N VAL A 229 -1.77 2.72 -34.32
CA VAL A 229 -1.71 3.03 -35.76
C VAL A 229 -2.36 4.36 -36.06
N LEU A 230 -3.57 4.62 -35.54
CA LEU A 230 -4.28 5.87 -35.77
C LEU A 230 -3.48 7.10 -35.29
N ILE A 231 -2.81 7.01 -34.14
CA ILE A 231 -2.00 8.12 -33.61
C ILE A 231 -0.73 8.29 -34.44
N LEU A 232 -0.05 7.20 -34.81
CA LEU A 232 1.16 7.28 -35.65
C LEU A 232 0.87 7.86 -37.03
N ASP A 233 -0.25 7.49 -37.65
CA ASP A 233 -0.65 8.04 -38.94
C ASP A 233 -0.99 9.52 -38.84
N ARG A 234 -1.62 9.94 -37.72
CA ARG A 234 -1.90 11.35 -37.50
C ARG A 234 -0.63 12.18 -37.27
N LEU A 235 0.35 11.63 -36.54
CA LEU A 235 1.64 12.29 -36.32
C LEU A 235 2.50 12.39 -37.60
N ARG A 236 2.36 11.41 -38.50
CA ARG A 236 3.05 11.45 -39.81
C ARG A 236 2.42 12.45 -40.81
N ALA A 237 1.16 12.81 -40.60
CA ALA A 237 0.42 13.76 -41.44
C ALA A 237 0.63 15.23 -41.01
N PHE A 238 1.36 15.47 -39.93
CA PHE A 238 1.84 16.77 -39.47
C PHE A 238 3.29 17.02 -39.92
#